data_1a596da16eeacfe0556c8ae97aec0f72
#
_entry.id   1a596da16eeacfe0556c8ae97aec0f72
#
_cell.length_a   1.000
_cell.length_b   1.000
_cell.length_c   1.000
_cell.angle_alpha   90.00
_cell.angle_beta   90.00
_cell.angle_gamma   90.00
#
_symmetry.space_group_name_H-M   'P 1'
#
loop_
_entity.id
_entity.type
_entity.pdbx_description
1 polymer ?
#
loop_
_entity_poly.entity_id
_entity_poly.type
_entity_poly.pdbx_seq_one_letter_code
_entity_poly.pdbx_strand_id
1 'polypeptide(L)'
;MLSRRSVLLASIAAGVTMNSRNADATAAQPTTPVNFDVPANACDCHTHIHGDVEKFPFFAGRVYTPEPASPEEMAALHKALRMKRVVVVTPSVYGTDNSSSLFGMKARGADARGVAVIDDKTSESTLDTMHQDGFRGVRLNLATGGVNDPSVGRPRFTAAVERMKARGWHVQLYTTLAMISGIKDLVETAPVPVVFDHFGGAQGALGLEQPGFSDLVALVKSGKAYVKISGAYRSSKLAPDYQDMVPFAQALIAANPDRIVWGTDWPHPDSVTPAGKKVTDVTPLHQIDDGRLLNQLPVWAPDAAIRQKILVDNPARLYGF
;
A
#
# COMPACT_ATOMS: atom_id res chain seq x y z
N MET A 1 -27.23 -11.20 81.20
CA MET A 1 -27.63 -9.84 80.87
C MET A 1 -27.07 -9.48 79.52
N LEU A 2 -27.91 -9.06 78.66
CA LEU A 2 -27.93 -9.01 77.22
C LEU A 2 -26.63 -8.59 76.49
N SER A 3 -26.18 -9.50 75.63
CA SER A 3 -25.15 -9.37 74.58
C SER A 3 -25.69 -8.61 73.37
N ARG A 4 -24.98 -7.58 72.92
CA ARG A 4 -25.24 -6.89 71.65
C ARG A 4 -24.43 -7.58 70.54
N ARG A 5 -25.13 -8.25 69.62
CA ARG A 5 -24.54 -8.77 68.35
C ARG A 5 -24.42 -7.63 67.37
N SER A 6 -23.21 -7.27 67.00
CA SER A 6 -22.88 -6.41 65.85
C SER A 6 -23.00 -7.21 64.57
N VAL A 7 -23.89 -6.80 63.69
CA VAL A 7 -24.00 -7.34 62.32
C VAL A 7 -23.02 -6.53 61.43
N LEU A 8 -21.98 -7.20 60.95
CA LEU A 8 -21.11 -6.65 59.89
C LEU A 8 -21.78 -6.94 58.55
N LEU A 9 -22.18 -5.85 57.85
CA LEU A 9 -22.56 -5.88 56.46
C LEU A 9 -21.25 -5.88 55.61
N ALA A 10 -20.93 -6.99 55.02
CA ALA A 10 -19.85 -7.08 54.02
C ALA A 10 -20.45 -6.69 52.66
N SER A 11 -20.09 -5.49 52.17
CA SER A 11 -20.36 -5.05 50.81
C SER A 11 -19.42 -5.77 49.86
N ILE A 12 -19.93 -6.71 49.07
CA ILE A 12 -19.20 -7.34 47.97
C ILE A 12 -19.26 -6.36 46.79
N ALA A 13 -18.20 -5.62 46.57
CA ALA A 13 -17.99 -4.88 45.33
C ALA A 13 -17.62 -5.91 44.24
N ALA A 14 -18.58 -6.26 43.38
CA ALA A 14 -18.32 -7.00 42.17
C ALA A 14 -17.59 -6.07 41.20
N GLY A 15 -16.27 -6.17 41.18
CA GLY A 15 -15.42 -5.57 40.16
C GLY A 15 -15.71 -6.28 38.84
N VAL A 16 -16.45 -5.62 37.95
CA VAL A 16 -16.52 -6.00 36.54
C VAL A 16 -15.17 -5.66 35.93
N THR A 17 -14.27 -6.64 35.92
CA THR A 17 -13.11 -6.57 35.05
C THR A 17 -13.62 -6.66 33.61
N MET A 18 -13.74 -5.51 32.93
CA MET A 18 -13.80 -5.47 31.48
C MET A 18 -12.52 -6.12 30.98
N ASN A 19 -12.60 -7.40 30.68
CA ASN A 19 -11.60 -8.09 29.90
C ASN A 19 -11.65 -7.49 28.49
N SER A 20 -10.87 -6.45 28.24
CA SER A 20 -10.57 -6.03 26.87
C SER A 20 -9.90 -7.23 26.22
N ARG A 21 -10.67 -8.06 25.53
CA ARG A 21 -10.10 -8.97 24.54
C ARG A 21 -9.37 -8.06 23.56
N ASN A 22 -8.05 -8.00 23.67
CA ASN A 22 -7.22 -7.67 22.55
C ASN A 22 -7.66 -8.67 21.47
N ALA A 23 -8.38 -8.22 20.47
CA ALA A 23 -8.58 -8.99 19.27
C ALA A 23 -7.15 -9.32 18.82
N ASP A 24 -6.79 -10.60 18.79
CA ASP A 24 -5.49 -11.04 18.30
C ASP A 24 -5.32 -10.38 16.93
N ALA A 25 -4.22 -9.65 16.74
CA ALA A 25 -3.95 -8.95 15.51
C ALA A 25 -3.98 -9.96 14.37
N THR A 26 -4.87 -9.76 13.39
CA THR A 26 -4.99 -10.66 12.24
C THR A 26 -3.95 -10.34 11.18
N ALA A 27 -3.56 -9.05 11.07
CA ALA A 27 -2.51 -8.60 10.16
C ALA A 27 -1.11 -8.83 10.74
N ALA A 28 -0.22 -9.37 9.92
CA ALA A 28 1.16 -9.65 10.31
C ALA A 28 1.86 -8.43 10.91
N GLN A 29 2.66 -8.68 11.95
CA GLN A 29 3.51 -7.66 12.57
C GLN A 29 4.98 -8.08 12.41
N PRO A 30 5.93 -7.12 12.31
CA PRO A 30 7.34 -7.42 12.16
C PRO A 30 7.89 -8.22 13.34
N THR A 31 8.54 -9.35 13.06
CA THR A 31 9.24 -10.17 14.03
C THR A 31 10.76 -10.01 13.95
N THR A 32 11.27 -9.62 12.78
CA THR A 32 12.69 -9.32 12.56
C THR A 32 12.98 -7.85 12.85
N PRO A 33 13.88 -7.53 13.79
CA PRO A 33 14.31 -6.15 14.02
C PRO A 33 14.96 -5.53 12.78
N VAL A 34 14.70 -4.23 12.56
CA VAL A 34 15.39 -3.48 11.51
C VAL A 34 16.87 -3.34 11.84
N ASN A 35 17.74 -3.74 10.91
CA ASN A 35 19.19 -3.90 11.09
C ASN A 35 20.04 -2.76 10.50
N PHE A 36 19.43 -1.66 10.09
CA PHE A 36 20.11 -0.47 9.58
C PHE A 36 19.47 0.82 10.13
N ASP A 37 20.15 1.95 9.96
CA ASP A 37 19.61 3.25 10.35
C ASP A 37 18.55 3.71 9.34
N VAL A 38 17.28 3.64 9.75
CA VAL A 38 16.16 4.17 8.98
C VAL A 38 16.19 5.70 9.07
N PRO A 39 16.22 6.41 7.95
CA PRO A 39 16.27 7.88 7.97
C PRO A 39 15.06 8.48 8.68
N ALA A 40 15.26 9.61 9.37
CA ALA A 40 14.15 10.38 9.92
C ALA A 40 13.16 10.78 8.79
N ASN A 41 11.86 10.76 9.09
CA ASN A 41 10.79 11.00 8.13
C ASN A 41 10.64 9.94 7.02
N ALA A 42 11.19 8.75 7.21
CA ALA A 42 10.97 7.62 6.30
C ALA A 42 9.47 7.37 6.10
N CYS A 43 9.11 7.04 4.89
CA CYS A 43 7.73 6.84 4.43
C CYS A 43 7.53 5.41 3.92
N ASP A 44 6.50 4.75 4.44
CA ASP A 44 5.89 3.59 3.80
C ASP A 44 4.91 4.08 2.73
N CYS A 45 5.25 3.87 1.46
CA CYS A 45 4.49 4.42 0.33
C CYS A 45 3.35 3.51 -0.17
N HIS A 46 3.07 2.40 0.51
CA HIS A 46 1.99 1.51 0.10
C HIS A 46 1.45 0.68 1.26
N THR A 47 0.35 1.12 1.83
CA THR A 47 -0.42 0.38 2.83
C THR A 47 -1.90 0.42 2.52
N HIS A 48 -2.67 -0.49 3.14
CA HIS A 48 -4.13 -0.51 3.06
C HIS A 48 -4.73 -0.57 4.46
N ILE A 49 -5.97 -0.06 4.60
CA ILE A 49 -6.81 -0.28 5.77
C ILE A 49 -8.01 -1.10 5.33
N HIS A 50 -8.23 -2.21 6.02
CA HIS A 50 -9.45 -3.00 5.93
C HIS A 50 -10.24 -2.76 7.23
N GLY A 51 -11.09 -1.74 7.20
CA GLY A 51 -11.86 -1.33 8.38
C GLY A 51 -12.96 -2.33 8.72
N ASP A 52 -13.62 -2.05 9.84
CA ASP A 52 -14.82 -2.78 10.28
C ASP A 52 -15.90 -2.77 9.18
N VAL A 53 -16.34 -3.95 8.74
CA VAL A 53 -17.27 -4.12 7.62
C VAL A 53 -18.64 -3.48 7.87
N GLU A 54 -19.04 -3.29 9.12
CA GLU A 54 -20.29 -2.59 9.45
C GLU A 54 -20.18 -1.09 9.18
N LYS A 55 -18.99 -0.51 9.33
CA LYS A 55 -18.72 0.92 9.08
C LYS A 55 -18.23 1.17 7.66
N PHE A 56 -17.50 0.23 7.11
CA PHE A 56 -16.87 0.31 5.78
C PHE A 56 -17.24 -0.93 4.96
N PRO A 57 -18.47 -0.99 4.41
CA PRO A 57 -18.93 -2.15 3.67
C PRO A 57 -18.12 -2.35 2.39
N PHE A 58 -17.80 -3.59 2.11
CA PHE A 58 -17.10 -3.93 0.87
C PHE A 58 -17.97 -3.71 -0.36
N PHE A 59 -17.34 -3.30 -1.45
CA PHE A 59 -17.97 -3.17 -2.75
C PHE A 59 -18.54 -4.50 -3.24
N ALA A 60 -19.77 -4.49 -3.77
CA ALA A 60 -20.44 -5.70 -4.24
C ALA A 60 -19.69 -6.40 -5.39
N GLY A 61 -19.01 -5.62 -6.25
CA GLY A 61 -18.21 -6.12 -7.38
C GLY A 61 -16.76 -6.46 -7.05
N ARG A 62 -16.41 -6.60 -5.77
CA ARG A 62 -15.06 -7.04 -5.35
C ARG A 62 -14.74 -8.45 -5.84
N VAL A 63 -13.48 -8.76 -5.96
CA VAL A 63 -13.01 -10.09 -6.42
C VAL A 63 -12.39 -10.93 -5.30
N TYR A 64 -12.36 -10.44 -4.07
CA TYR A 64 -11.97 -11.14 -2.84
C TYR A 64 -12.51 -10.41 -1.61
N THR A 65 -12.49 -11.06 -0.46
CA THR A 65 -12.89 -10.46 0.84
C THR A 65 -11.74 -10.68 1.83
N PRO A 66 -10.96 -9.64 2.20
CA PRO A 66 -9.85 -9.78 3.13
C PRO A 66 -10.32 -9.80 4.60
N GLU A 67 -9.44 -10.28 5.48
CA GLU A 67 -9.54 -10.05 6.91
C GLU A 67 -9.41 -8.55 7.24
N PRO A 68 -9.94 -8.11 8.42
CA PRO A 68 -9.73 -6.75 8.91
C PRO A 68 -8.25 -6.43 9.14
N ALA A 69 -7.90 -5.15 8.99
CA ALA A 69 -6.58 -4.60 9.32
C ALA A 69 -6.74 -3.14 9.71
N SER A 70 -6.52 -2.84 10.98
CA SER A 70 -6.87 -1.57 11.62
C SER A 70 -5.77 -0.52 11.53
N PRO A 71 -6.10 0.78 11.72
CA PRO A 71 -5.09 1.82 11.85
C PRO A 71 -4.13 1.62 13.03
N GLU A 72 -4.58 1.00 14.11
CA GLU A 72 -3.80 0.70 15.31
C GLU A 72 -2.72 -0.35 15.00
N GLU A 73 -3.08 -1.42 14.27
CA GLU A 73 -2.14 -2.44 13.80
C GLU A 73 -1.11 -1.83 12.83
N MET A 74 -1.56 -0.96 11.91
CA MET A 74 -0.66 -0.21 11.01
C MET A 74 0.29 0.70 11.80
N ALA A 75 -0.18 1.33 12.88
CA ALA A 75 0.68 2.16 13.73
C ALA A 75 1.73 1.34 14.48
N ALA A 76 1.38 0.13 14.96
CA ALA A 76 2.30 -0.80 15.59
C ALA A 76 3.40 -1.27 14.60
N LEU A 77 3.00 -1.65 13.39
CA LEU A 77 3.91 -1.94 12.28
C LEU A 77 4.92 -0.81 12.06
N HIS A 78 4.43 0.41 11.83
CA HIS A 78 5.30 1.56 11.51
C HIS A 78 6.22 1.93 12.65
N LYS A 79 5.78 1.76 13.91
CA LYS A 79 6.65 1.93 15.09
C LYS A 79 7.81 0.94 15.07
N ALA A 80 7.54 -0.34 14.77
CA ALA A 80 8.56 -1.38 14.68
C ALA A 80 9.55 -1.13 13.53
N LEU A 81 9.05 -0.65 12.38
CA LEU A 81 9.84 -0.32 11.18
C LEU A 81 10.50 1.07 11.23
N ARG A 82 10.24 1.89 12.27
CA ARG A 82 10.70 3.29 12.39
C ARG A 82 10.20 4.19 11.24
N MET A 83 9.01 3.91 10.69
CA MET A 83 8.38 4.70 9.63
C MET A 83 7.60 5.86 10.24
N LYS A 84 7.95 7.09 9.88
CA LYS A 84 7.25 8.30 10.32
C LYS A 84 6.04 8.60 9.46
N ARG A 85 6.17 8.49 8.15
CA ARG A 85 5.16 8.83 7.14
C ARG A 85 4.54 7.59 6.52
N VAL A 86 3.33 7.75 6.00
CA VAL A 86 2.60 6.66 5.33
C VAL A 86 1.77 7.17 4.17
N VAL A 87 1.65 6.34 3.14
CA VAL A 87 0.68 6.52 2.06
C VAL A 87 -0.34 5.39 2.12
N VAL A 88 -1.58 5.74 2.45
CA VAL A 88 -2.69 4.80 2.49
C VAL A 88 -3.33 4.75 1.11
N VAL A 89 -3.31 3.58 0.50
CA VAL A 89 -3.86 3.34 -0.84
C VAL A 89 -5.22 2.67 -0.70
N THR A 90 -6.22 3.18 -1.37
CA THR A 90 -7.56 2.55 -1.33
C THR A 90 -7.52 1.18 -1.99
N PRO A 91 -7.82 0.10 -1.23
CA PRO A 91 -7.82 -1.25 -1.78
C PRO A 91 -9.04 -1.49 -2.67
N SER A 92 -8.89 -2.35 -3.68
CA SER A 92 -9.92 -2.61 -4.69
C SER A 92 -11.24 -3.15 -4.13
N VAL A 93 -11.21 -3.72 -2.94
CA VAL A 93 -12.41 -4.28 -2.26
C VAL A 93 -13.45 -3.24 -1.86
N TYR A 94 -13.07 -1.96 -1.85
CA TYR A 94 -14.01 -0.85 -1.58
C TYR A 94 -14.51 -0.16 -2.86
N GLY A 95 -14.07 -0.59 -4.04
CA GLY A 95 -14.43 0.09 -5.28
C GLY A 95 -13.98 1.55 -5.25
N THR A 96 -14.94 2.48 -5.34
CA THR A 96 -14.68 3.94 -5.29
C THR A 96 -14.98 4.56 -3.93
N ASP A 97 -15.27 3.77 -2.91
CA ASP A 97 -15.40 4.25 -1.54
C ASP A 97 -14.01 4.37 -0.89
N ASN A 98 -13.59 5.58 -0.63
CA ASN A 98 -12.29 5.90 -0.04
C ASN A 98 -12.36 6.13 1.48
N SER A 99 -13.51 5.89 2.11
CA SER A 99 -13.77 6.21 3.52
C SER A 99 -12.88 5.43 4.49
N SER A 100 -12.63 4.13 4.23
CA SER A 100 -11.72 3.31 5.05
C SER A 100 -10.27 3.82 4.97
N SER A 101 -9.82 4.23 3.78
CA SER A 101 -8.49 4.84 3.61
C SER A 101 -8.37 6.17 4.33
N LEU A 102 -9.39 7.02 4.22
CA LEU A 102 -9.47 8.30 4.93
C LEU A 102 -9.46 8.09 6.45
N PHE A 103 -10.14 7.08 6.95
CA PHE A 103 -10.12 6.71 8.37
C PHE A 103 -8.69 6.40 8.85
N GLY A 104 -7.94 5.58 8.10
CA GLY A 104 -6.53 5.30 8.38
C GLY A 104 -5.63 6.54 8.31
N MET A 105 -5.86 7.40 7.31
CA MET A 105 -5.13 8.66 7.19
C MET A 105 -5.37 9.59 8.38
N LYS A 106 -6.63 9.75 8.82
CA LYS A 106 -6.99 10.58 9.97
C LYS A 106 -6.35 10.08 11.26
N ALA A 107 -6.23 8.78 11.46
CA ALA A 107 -5.54 8.20 12.61
C ALA A 107 -4.03 8.54 12.65
N ARG A 108 -3.40 8.78 11.48
CA ARG A 108 -1.97 9.19 11.37
C ARG A 108 -1.77 10.70 11.30
N GLY A 109 -2.82 11.46 11.00
CA GLY A 109 -2.79 12.92 10.93
C GLY A 109 -1.89 13.46 9.80
N ALA A 110 -1.08 14.49 10.11
CA ALA A 110 -0.25 15.18 9.12
C ALA A 110 0.81 14.30 8.43
N ASP A 111 1.17 13.18 9.05
CA ASP A 111 2.15 12.21 8.54
C ASP A 111 1.57 11.21 7.52
N ALA A 112 0.31 11.37 7.12
CA ALA A 112 -0.36 10.52 6.14
C ALA A 112 -0.71 11.26 4.84
N ARG A 113 -0.68 10.50 3.73
CA ARG A 113 -1.26 10.88 2.44
C ARG A 113 -2.08 9.72 1.90
N GLY A 114 -2.99 10.02 0.96
CA GLY A 114 -3.86 9.02 0.35
C GLY A 114 -3.69 8.89 -1.15
N VAL A 115 -4.00 7.69 -1.64
CA VAL A 115 -4.23 7.42 -3.06
C VAL A 115 -5.63 6.86 -3.22
N ALA A 116 -6.49 7.59 -3.92
CA ALA A 116 -7.91 7.28 -4.07
C ALA A 116 -8.17 6.33 -5.24
N VAL A 117 -9.33 5.68 -5.21
CA VAL A 117 -9.96 5.09 -6.40
C VAL A 117 -11.19 5.93 -6.74
N ILE A 118 -11.33 6.32 -7.98
CA ILE A 118 -12.43 7.17 -8.46
C ILE A 118 -13.07 6.60 -9.72
N ASP A 119 -14.25 7.08 -10.05
CA ASP A 119 -14.97 6.81 -11.30
C ASP A 119 -15.42 8.11 -12.00
N ASP A 120 -16.12 7.97 -13.09
CA ASP A 120 -16.64 9.11 -13.89
C ASP A 120 -17.69 9.94 -13.14
N LYS A 121 -18.30 9.38 -12.08
CA LYS A 121 -19.32 10.05 -11.25
C LYS A 121 -18.71 10.85 -10.11
N THR A 122 -17.44 10.66 -9.81
CA THR A 122 -16.73 11.41 -8.77
C THR A 122 -16.63 12.87 -9.19
N SER A 123 -17.30 13.77 -8.47
CA SER A 123 -17.36 15.19 -8.82
C SER A 123 -16.03 15.91 -8.55
N GLU A 124 -15.82 17.06 -9.21
CA GLU A 124 -14.64 17.91 -8.94
C GLU A 124 -14.64 18.43 -7.50
N SER A 125 -15.80 18.77 -6.94
CA SER A 125 -15.92 19.17 -5.52
C SER A 125 -15.55 18.03 -4.56
N THR A 126 -15.85 16.77 -4.92
CA THR A 126 -15.37 15.60 -4.15
C THR A 126 -13.85 15.48 -4.20
N LEU A 127 -13.25 15.68 -5.36
CA LEU A 127 -11.78 15.67 -5.51
C LEU A 127 -11.13 16.83 -4.75
N ASP A 128 -11.75 18.00 -4.68
CA ASP A 128 -11.26 19.13 -3.88
C ASP A 128 -11.29 18.80 -2.37
N THR A 129 -12.37 18.18 -1.90
CA THR A 129 -12.46 17.69 -0.51
C THR A 129 -11.38 16.64 -0.22
N MET A 130 -11.20 15.67 -1.11
CA MET A 130 -10.13 14.66 -0.98
C MET A 130 -8.74 15.30 -0.94
N HIS A 131 -8.50 16.35 -1.74
CA HIS A 131 -7.23 17.08 -1.71
C HIS A 131 -6.99 17.73 -0.35
N GLN A 132 -8.01 18.34 0.24
CA GLN A 132 -7.95 18.92 1.59
C GLN A 132 -7.72 17.84 2.66
N ASP A 133 -8.32 16.66 2.49
CA ASP A 133 -8.13 15.50 3.36
C ASP A 133 -6.75 14.82 3.20
N GLY A 134 -5.93 15.23 2.23
CA GLY A 134 -4.55 14.72 2.05
C GLY A 134 -4.38 13.68 0.95
N PHE A 135 -5.38 13.41 0.11
CA PHE A 135 -5.18 12.58 -1.09
C PHE A 135 -4.30 13.31 -2.11
N ARG A 136 -3.39 12.58 -2.77
CA ARG A 136 -2.41 13.14 -3.71
C ARG A 136 -2.29 12.35 -5.02
N GLY A 137 -3.16 11.38 -5.22
CA GLY A 137 -3.18 10.58 -6.45
C GLY A 137 -4.41 9.70 -6.56
N VAL A 138 -4.55 9.09 -7.73
CA VAL A 138 -5.58 8.07 -8.00
C VAL A 138 -4.94 6.77 -8.45
N ARG A 139 -5.59 5.64 -8.15
CA ARG A 139 -5.13 4.30 -8.53
C ARG A 139 -6.05 3.64 -9.55
N LEU A 140 -5.44 3.11 -10.60
CA LEU A 140 -6.07 2.21 -11.56
C LEU A 140 -5.71 0.75 -11.21
N ASN A 141 -6.71 -0.02 -10.74
CA ASN A 141 -6.55 -1.44 -10.39
C ASN A 141 -6.75 -2.32 -11.64
N LEU A 142 -5.84 -2.24 -12.62
CA LEU A 142 -5.99 -2.96 -13.88
C LEU A 142 -5.76 -4.47 -13.68
N ALA A 143 -4.69 -4.87 -12.98
CA ALA A 143 -4.36 -6.28 -12.73
C ALA A 143 -5.44 -7.00 -11.93
N THR A 144 -5.94 -6.41 -10.82
CA THR A 144 -7.03 -7.00 -10.02
C THR A 144 -8.32 -7.12 -10.84
N GLY A 145 -8.58 -6.15 -11.71
CA GLY A 145 -9.73 -6.19 -12.63
C GLY A 145 -9.55 -7.13 -13.83
N GLY A 146 -8.42 -7.84 -13.94
CA GLY A 146 -8.11 -8.73 -15.07
C GLY A 146 -7.90 -7.99 -16.40
N VAL A 147 -7.62 -6.68 -16.37
CA VAL A 147 -7.43 -5.86 -17.57
C VAL A 147 -5.99 -5.96 -18.04
N ASN A 148 -5.75 -6.87 -18.98
CA ASN A 148 -4.44 -7.09 -19.60
C ASN A 148 -4.35 -6.55 -21.02
N ASP A 149 -5.47 -6.16 -21.63
CA ASP A 149 -5.51 -5.61 -22.99
C ASP A 149 -5.23 -4.09 -22.97
N PRO A 150 -4.15 -3.62 -23.62
CA PRO A 150 -3.86 -2.19 -23.71
C PRO A 150 -4.97 -1.37 -24.37
N SER A 151 -5.77 -1.95 -25.28
CA SER A 151 -6.90 -1.22 -25.88
C SER A 151 -7.95 -0.78 -24.86
N VAL A 152 -8.07 -1.51 -23.74
CA VAL A 152 -8.93 -1.16 -22.59
C VAL A 152 -8.19 -0.29 -21.58
N GLY A 153 -6.90 -0.52 -21.36
CA GLY A 153 -6.08 0.22 -20.40
C GLY A 153 -5.79 1.66 -20.83
N ARG A 154 -5.49 1.87 -22.10
CA ARG A 154 -5.13 3.20 -22.65
C ARG A 154 -6.20 4.28 -22.39
N PRO A 155 -7.49 4.11 -22.76
CA PRO A 155 -8.51 5.12 -22.49
C PRO A 155 -8.71 5.38 -20.99
N ARG A 156 -8.61 4.35 -20.12
CA ARG A 156 -8.70 4.54 -18.67
C ARG A 156 -7.54 5.36 -18.13
N PHE A 157 -6.33 5.09 -18.60
CA PHE A 157 -5.14 5.86 -18.23
C PHE A 157 -5.26 7.31 -18.68
N THR A 158 -5.62 7.56 -19.94
CA THR A 158 -5.81 8.91 -20.49
C THR A 158 -6.85 9.70 -19.70
N ALA A 159 -8.01 9.10 -19.41
CA ALA A 159 -9.06 9.75 -18.62
C ALA A 159 -8.57 10.10 -17.19
N ALA A 160 -7.83 9.20 -16.54
CA ALA A 160 -7.26 9.48 -15.22
C ALA A 160 -6.24 10.63 -15.26
N VAL A 161 -5.33 10.64 -16.24
CA VAL A 161 -4.33 11.69 -16.41
C VAL A 161 -5.01 13.07 -16.61
N GLU A 162 -5.98 13.15 -17.49
CA GLU A 162 -6.69 14.42 -17.76
C GLU A 162 -7.39 14.96 -16.50
N ARG A 163 -8.01 14.08 -15.71
CA ARG A 163 -8.68 14.49 -14.48
C ARG A 163 -7.71 14.93 -13.38
N MET A 164 -6.50 14.33 -13.31
CA MET A 164 -5.52 14.63 -12.26
C MET A 164 -4.65 15.85 -12.59
N LYS A 165 -4.58 16.27 -13.83
CA LYS A 165 -3.73 17.34 -14.33
C LYS A 165 -3.89 18.67 -13.57
N ALA A 166 -5.12 19.10 -13.33
CA ALA A 166 -5.41 20.37 -12.65
C ALA A 166 -4.92 20.41 -11.19
N ARG A 167 -4.83 19.24 -10.53
CA ARG A 167 -4.42 19.11 -9.13
C ARG A 167 -2.96 18.72 -8.95
N GLY A 168 -2.26 18.39 -10.03
CA GLY A 168 -0.91 17.83 -9.96
C GLY A 168 -0.84 16.49 -9.25
N TRP A 169 -1.96 15.76 -9.15
CA TRP A 169 -1.98 14.44 -8.55
C TRP A 169 -1.34 13.41 -9.48
N HIS A 170 -0.68 12.43 -8.90
CA HIS A 170 -0.14 11.32 -9.67
C HIS A 170 -1.21 10.28 -10.05
N VAL A 171 -0.94 9.55 -11.13
CA VAL A 171 -1.70 8.36 -11.51
C VAL A 171 -0.89 7.12 -11.18
N GLN A 172 -1.42 6.30 -10.27
CA GLN A 172 -0.82 5.04 -9.84
C GLN A 172 -1.49 3.86 -10.54
N LEU A 173 -0.70 2.87 -10.97
CA LEU A 173 -1.20 1.69 -11.66
C LEU A 173 -0.75 0.41 -10.96
N TYR A 174 -1.72 -0.43 -10.61
CA TYR A 174 -1.47 -1.84 -10.34
C TYR A 174 -1.75 -2.62 -11.63
N THR A 175 -0.70 -3.09 -12.29
CA THR A 175 -0.77 -3.56 -13.67
C THR A 175 0.33 -4.59 -13.99
N THR A 176 0.43 -5.01 -15.25
CA THR A 176 1.45 -5.94 -15.76
C THR A 176 2.46 -5.23 -16.66
N LEU A 177 3.63 -5.83 -16.86
CA LEU A 177 4.65 -5.32 -17.80
C LEU A 177 4.11 -5.17 -19.23
N ALA A 178 3.28 -6.11 -19.68
CA ALA A 178 2.65 -6.03 -21.00
C ALA A 178 1.78 -4.77 -21.14
N MET A 179 1.01 -4.43 -20.11
CA MET A 179 0.24 -3.19 -20.10
C MET A 179 1.16 -1.97 -20.09
N ILE A 180 2.25 -1.98 -19.32
CA ILE A 180 3.23 -0.89 -19.28
C ILE A 180 3.79 -0.62 -20.68
N SER A 181 4.23 -1.66 -21.39
CA SER A 181 4.66 -1.53 -22.79
C SER A 181 3.57 -0.97 -23.68
N GLY A 182 2.33 -1.42 -23.49
CA GLY A 182 1.18 -0.99 -24.30
C GLY A 182 0.70 0.47 -24.06
N ILE A 183 1.12 1.11 -22.95
CA ILE A 183 0.81 2.52 -22.64
C ILE A 183 2.05 3.40 -22.57
N LYS A 184 3.23 2.91 -22.94
CA LYS A 184 4.51 3.60 -22.77
C LYS A 184 4.52 5.00 -23.37
N ASP A 185 4.04 5.16 -24.58
CA ASP A 185 3.92 6.44 -25.28
C ASP A 185 3.05 7.46 -24.52
N LEU A 186 1.98 7.00 -23.88
CA LEU A 186 1.13 7.84 -23.04
C LEU A 186 1.83 8.25 -21.75
N VAL A 187 2.62 7.36 -21.13
CA VAL A 187 3.41 7.66 -19.93
C VAL A 187 4.52 8.67 -20.25
N GLU A 188 5.19 8.52 -21.40
CA GLU A 188 6.25 9.42 -21.86
C GLU A 188 5.77 10.87 -22.02
N THR A 189 4.50 11.06 -22.36
CA THR A 189 3.89 12.37 -22.61
C THR A 189 2.98 12.84 -21.47
N ALA A 190 2.77 12.04 -20.42
CA ALA A 190 1.90 12.39 -19.31
C ALA A 190 2.35 13.68 -18.60
N PRO A 191 1.45 14.65 -18.38
CA PRO A 191 1.77 15.90 -17.67
C PRO A 191 1.75 15.76 -16.14
N VAL A 192 1.44 14.56 -15.62
CA VAL A 192 1.39 14.25 -14.19
C VAL A 192 2.36 13.11 -13.88
N PRO A 193 2.84 12.96 -12.63
CA PRO A 193 3.65 11.81 -12.25
C PRO A 193 2.87 10.50 -12.44
N VAL A 194 3.54 9.47 -12.96
CA VAL A 194 2.99 8.12 -13.10
C VAL A 194 3.73 7.19 -12.14
N VAL A 195 3.02 6.31 -11.45
CA VAL A 195 3.58 5.40 -10.44
C VAL A 195 3.16 3.97 -10.76
N PHE A 196 4.11 3.06 -10.88
CA PHE A 196 3.83 1.64 -11.03
C PHE A 196 4.02 0.92 -9.70
N ASP A 197 2.99 0.16 -9.27
CA ASP A 197 3.04 -0.64 -8.05
C ASP A 197 3.89 -1.89 -8.24
N HIS A 198 4.50 -2.39 -7.17
CA HIS A 198 5.07 -3.73 -7.02
C HIS A 198 5.97 -4.13 -8.19
N PHE A 199 7.11 -3.45 -8.34
CA PHE A 199 8.08 -3.70 -9.44
C PHE A 199 7.47 -3.64 -10.85
N GLY A 200 6.33 -2.93 -11.03
CA GLY A 200 5.60 -2.89 -12.29
C GLY A 200 4.99 -4.23 -12.71
N GLY A 201 4.81 -5.17 -11.77
CA GLY A 201 4.31 -6.51 -12.04
C GLY A 201 5.36 -7.48 -12.60
N ALA A 202 6.66 -7.13 -12.52
CA ALA A 202 7.74 -8.04 -12.90
C ALA A 202 7.71 -9.33 -12.07
N GLN A 203 8.13 -10.46 -12.66
CA GLN A 203 8.17 -11.76 -12.03
C GLN A 203 9.60 -12.26 -11.89
N GLY A 204 10.06 -12.51 -10.65
CA GLY A 204 11.43 -12.91 -10.34
C GLY A 204 11.90 -14.13 -11.13
N ALA A 205 11.04 -15.15 -11.23
CA ALA A 205 11.35 -16.39 -11.94
C ALA A 205 11.61 -16.23 -13.45
N LEU A 206 11.20 -15.11 -14.06
CA LEU A 206 11.37 -14.85 -15.50
C LEU A 206 12.65 -14.07 -15.83
N GLY A 207 13.39 -13.60 -14.81
CA GLY A 207 14.63 -12.83 -15.01
C GLY A 207 14.39 -11.43 -15.61
N LEU A 208 15.50 -10.69 -15.76
CA LEU A 208 15.47 -9.29 -16.23
C LEU A 208 15.07 -9.16 -17.72
N GLU A 209 15.28 -10.20 -18.52
CA GLU A 209 14.99 -10.21 -19.96
C GLU A 209 13.50 -10.47 -20.26
N GLN A 210 12.65 -10.55 -19.24
CA GLN A 210 11.20 -10.75 -19.44
C GLN A 210 10.60 -9.60 -20.24
N PRO A 211 9.62 -9.89 -21.15
CA PRO A 211 9.00 -8.88 -21.99
C PRO A 211 8.41 -7.71 -21.19
N GLY A 212 8.73 -6.49 -21.58
CA GLY A 212 8.21 -5.25 -20.99
C GLY A 212 9.04 -4.71 -19.81
N PHE A 213 9.97 -5.48 -19.24
CA PHE A 213 10.80 -4.95 -18.13
C PHE A 213 11.77 -3.85 -18.62
N SER A 214 12.35 -4.00 -19.81
CA SER A 214 13.18 -2.96 -20.43
C SER A 214 12.42 -1.65 -20.68
N ASP A 215 11.12 -1.72 -21.02
CA ASP A 215 10.28 -0.53 -21.17
C ASP A 215 10.04 0.17 -19.83
N LEU A 216 9.78 -0.57 -18.76
CA LEU A 216 9.68 -0.02 -17.43
C LEU A 216 10.98 0.68 -17.00
N VAL A 217 12.14 0.03 -17.21
CA VAL A 217 13.47 0.60 -16.91
C VAL A 217 13.70 1.88 -17.72
N ALA A 218 13.32 1.92 -19.00
CA ALA A 218 13.43 3.11 -19.84
C ALA A 218 12.59 4.27 -19.33
N LEU A 219 11.34 4.01 -18.90
CA LEU A 219 10.44 5.02 -18.30
C LEU A 219 11.00 5.57 -16.97
N VAL A 220 11.57 4.72 -16.14
CA VAL A 220 12.25 5.13 -14.90
C VAL A 220 13.48 5.98 -15.22
N LYS A 221 14.34 5.52 -16.13
CA LYS A 221 15.57 6.21 -16.54
C LYS A 221 15.30 7.61 -17.10
N SER A 222 14.26 7.76 -17.91
CA SER A 222 13.84 9.05 -18.46
C SER A 222 13.19 10.00 -17.43
N GLY A 223 12.92 9.52 -16.21
CA GLY A 223 12.25 10.28 -15.16
C GLY A 223 10.73 10.41 -15.34
N LYS A 224 10.13 9.67 -16.28
CA LYS A 224 8.69 9.73 -16.58
C LYS A 224 7.83 8.90 -15.64
N ALA A 225 8.40 7.88 -15.01
CA ALA A 225 7.68 7.02 -14.10
C ALA A 225 8.43 6.83 -12.77
N TYR A 226 7.64 6.70 -11.70
CA TYR A 226 8.07 6.15 -10.43
C TYR A 226 7.75 4.67 -10.36
N VAL A 227 8.53 3.90 -9.59
CA VAL A 227 8.23 2.50 -9.28
C VAL A 227 8.27 2.30 -7.77
N LYS A 228 7.25 1.59 -7.26
CA LYS A 228 7.26 1.09 -5.89
C LYS A 228 7.99 -0.25 -5.85
N ILE A 229 9.15 -0.30 -5.20
CA ILE A 229 9.83 -1.55 -4.86
C ILE A 229 9.19 -2.12 -3.58
N SER A 230 8.01 -2.69 -3.73
CA SER A 230 7.10 -3.14 -2.66
C SER A 230 6.47 -4.48 -3.05
N GLY A 231 5.91 -5.20 -2.08
CA GLY A 231 5.17 -6.44 -2.34
C GLY A 231 6.00 -7.50 -3.09
N ALA A 232 7.26 -7.74 -2.69
CA ALA A 232 8.13 -8.73 -3.33
C ALA A 232 7.48 -10.12 -3.39
N TYR A 233 6.64 -10.47 -2.41
CA TYR A 233 5.87 -11.71 -2.35
C TYR A 233 4.87 -11.88 -3.51
N ARG A 234 4.46 -10.78 -4.17
CA ARG A 234 3.60 -10.82 -5.38
C ARG A 234 4.40 -11.16 -6.63
N SER A 235 5.69 -10.85 -6.61
CA SER A 235 6.60 -10.97 -7.76
C SER A 235 7.51 -12.21 -7.68
N SER A 236 7.60 -12.87 -6.51
CA SER A 236 8.51 -14.00 -6.27
C SER A 236 7.83 -15.10 -5.45
N LYS A 237 8.32 -16.33 -5.64
CA LYS A 237 7.95 -17.52 -4.85
C LYS A 237 9.05 -17.92 -3.86
N LEU A 238 10.17 -17.20 -3.82
CA LEU A 238 11.34 -17.53 -3.00
C LEU A 238 11.26 -16.86 -1.61
N ALA A 239 10.12 -17.08 -0.91
CA ALA A 239 9.98 -16.63 0.48
C ALA A 239 11.08 -17.25 1.37
N PRO A 240 11.49 -16.56 2.44
CA PRO A 240 10.99 -15.26 2.92
C PRO A 240 11.79 -14.05 2.41
N ASP A 241 12.91 -14.26 1.68
CA ASP A 241 13.84 -13.20 1.30
C ASP A 241 13.66 -12.71 -0.15
N TYR A 242 12.92 -13.44 -0.97
CA TYR A 242 12.63 -13.06 -2.37
C TYR A 242 13.90 -12.63 -3.13
N GLN A 243 14.98 -13.43 -3.02
CA GLN A 243 16.31 -13.08 -3.53
C GLN A 243 16.37 -12.86 -5.06
N ASP A 244 15.47 -13.49 -5.79
CA ASP A 244 15.30 -13.29 -7.23
C ASP A 244 14.78 -11.88 -7.59
N MET A 245 14.29 -11.11 -6.61
CA MET A 245 13.89 -9.71 -6.82
C MET A 245 15.04 -8.71 -6.61
N VAL A 246 16.19 -9.14 -6.07
CA VAL A 246 17.35 -8.26 -5.87
C VAL A 246 17.85 -7.64 -7.19
N PRO A 247 18.04 -8.40 -8.29
CA PRO A 247 18.47 -7.81 -9.57
C PRO A 247 17.48 -6.78 -10.11
N PHE A 248 16.17 -6.99 -9.92
CA PHE A 248 15.13 -6.05 -10.35
C PHE A 248 15.18 -4.74 -9.58
N ALA A 249 15.29 -4.81 -8.25
CA ALA A 249 15.44 -3.62 -7.42
C ALA A 249 16.68 -2.82 -7.82
N GLN A 250 17.82 -3.51 -7.97
CA GLN A 250 19.09 -2.89 -8.36
C GLN A 250 19.03 -2.27 -9.76
N ALA A 251 18.42 -2.93 -10.75
CA ALA A 251 18.26 -2.40 -12.10
C ALA A 251 17.40 -1.12 -12.12
N LEU A 252 16.29 -1.11 -11.38
CA LEU A 252 15.41 0.05 -11.28
C LEU A 252 16.09 1.22 -10.55
N ILE A 253 16.78 0.95 -9.43
CA ILE A 253 17.53 1.95 -8.68
C ILE A 253 18.66 2.53 -9.52
N ALA A 254 19.42 1.69 -10.22
CA ALA A 254 20.50 2.12 -11.11
C ALA A 254 20.00 2.96 -12.30
N ALA A 255 18.80 2.68 -12.79
CA ALA A 255 18.18 3.47 -13.86
C ALA A 255 17.92 4.91 -13.43
N ASN A 256 17.30 5.11 -12.26
CA ASN A 256 17.08 6.44 -11.69
C ASN A 256 16.65 6.35 -10.22
N PRO A 257 17.55 6.56 -9.25
CA PRO A 257 17.22 6.48 -7.83
C PRO A 257 16.21 7.55 -7.36
N ASP A 258 16.03 8.65 -8.11
CA ASP A 258 15.06 9.71 -7.82
C ASP A 258 13.62 9.35 -8.23
N ARG A 259 13.41 8.17 -8.78
CA ARG A 259 12.11 7.65 -9.23
C ARG A 259 11.68 6.36 -8.53
N ILE A 260 12.36 6.00 -7.46
CA ILE A 260 12.05 4.79 -6.68
C ILE A 260 11.48 5.20 -5.33
N VAL A 261 10.40 4.51 -4.92
CA VAL A 261 9.83 4.59 -3.57
C VAL A 261 9.63 3.18 -3.03
N TRP A 262 9.64 3.04 -1.71
CA TRP A 262 9.48 1.76 -1.02
C TRP A 262 8.13 1.70 -0.30
N GLY A 263 7.58 0.51 -0.09
CA GLY A 263 6.40 0.28 0.72
C GLY A 263 6.27 -1.18 1.13
N THR A 264 5.57 -1.42 2.24
CA THR A 264 5.32 -2.76 2.76
C THR A 264 4.33 -3.56 1.92
N ASP A 265 3.30 -2.91 1.42
CA ASP A 265 2.06 -3.52 0.92
C ASP A 265 1.23 -4.18 2.04
N TRP A 266 1.48 -3.73 3.30
CA TRP A 266 0.70 -4.17 4.46
C TRP A 266 -0.80 -3.84 4.25
N PRO A 267 -1.74 -4.70 4.64
CA PRO A 267 -1.61 -5.92 5.44
C PRO A 267 -1.43 -7.21 4.62
N HIS A 268 -0.94 -7.13 3.40
CA HIS A 268 -0.62 -8.26 2.52
C HIS A 268 -1.85 -9.11 2.12
N PRO A 269 -2.92 -8.49 1.57
CA PRO A 269 -4.08 -9.24 1.11
C PRO A 269 -3.78 -10.02 -0.16
N ASP A 270 -4.53 -11.08 -0.39
CA ASP A 270 -4.67 -11.62 -1.74
C ASP A 270 -5.28 -10.56 -2.68
N SER A 271 -5.11 -10.74 -3.98
CA SER A 271 -5.71 -9.87 -5.00
C SER A 271 -6.82 -10.56 -5.79
N VAL A 272 -7.09 -11.83 -5.48
CA VAL A 272 -8.13 -12.66 -6.11
C VAL A 272 -8.68 -13.66 -5.09
N THR A 273 -9.89 -14.15 -5.32
CA THR A 273 -10.45 -15.24 -4.52
C THR A 273 -9.69 -16.54 -4.79
N PRO A 274 -9.19 -17.24 -3.76
CA PRO A 274 -8.56 -18.54 -3.93
C PRO A 274 -9.47 -19.58 -4.61
N ALA A 275 -8.88 -20.52 -5.32
CA ALA A 275 -9.63 -21.58 -5.98
C ALA A 275 -10.52 -22.35 -4.99
N GLY A 276 -11.75 -22.61 -5.37
CA GLY A 276 -12.73 -23.33 -4.54
C GLY A 276 -13.43 -22.49 -3.46
N LYS A 277 -13.09 -21.19 -3.34
CA LYS A 277 -13.76 -20.25 -2.44
C LYS A 277 -14.77 -19.38 -3.18
N LYS A 278 -15.76 -18.83 -2.44
CA LYS A 278 -16.64 -17.77 -2.92
C LYS A 278 -16.00 -16.41 -2.67
N VAL A 279 -16.35 -15.42 -3.46
CA VAL A 279 -15.87 -14.03 -3.27
C VAL A 279 -16.20 -13.48 -1.87
N THR A 280 -17.30 -13.97 -1.27
CA THR A 280 -17.75 -13.57 0.07
C THR A 280 -17.02 -14.30 1.21
N ASP A 281 -16.28 -15.36 0.91
CA ASP A 281 -15.50 -16.07 1.93
C ASP A 281 -14.29 -15.21 2.30
N VAL A 282 -14.05 -15.06 3.59
CA VAL A 282 -12.89 -14.30 4.08
C VAL A 282 -11.59 -15.01 3.67
N THR A 283 -10.71 -14.26 3.02
CA THR A 283 -9.37 -14.71 2.64
C THR A 283 -8.36 -14.22 3.66
N PRO A 284 -7.59 -15.12 4.30
CA PRO A 284 -6.56 -14.74 5.26
C PRO A 284 -5.50 -13.82 4.65
N LEU A 285 -4.96 -12.93 5.46
CA LEU A 285 -3.82 -12.09 5.09
C LEU A 285 -2.54 -12.93 5.09
N HIS A 286 -1.64 -12.67 4.14
CA HIS A 286 -0.34 -13.32 4.12
C HIS A 286 0.48 -12.91 5.34
N GLN A 287 1.08 -13.87 6.02
CA GLN A 287 1.92 -13.63 7.18
C GLN A 287 3.35 -13.28 6.74
N ILE A 288 3.54 -12.02 6.37
CA ILE A 288 4.81 -11.46 5.88
C ILE A 288 5.51 -10.72 7.02
N ASP A 289 6.81 -10.94 7.18
CA ASP A 289 7.64 -10.19 8.13
C ASP A 289 8.22 -8.93 7.46
N ASP A 290 7.57 -7.80 7.66
CA ASP A 290 7.98 -6.52 7.08
C ASP A 290 9.33 -6.01 7.60
N GLY A 291 9.75 -6.42 8.79
CA GLY A 291 11.10 -6.13 9.28
C GLY A 291 12.15 -6.80 8.39
N ARG A 292 11.89 -8.03 7.98
CA ARG A 292 12.74 -8.79 7.05
C ARG A 292 12.72 -8.18 5.65
N LEU A 293 11.54 -7.75 5.16
CA LEU A 293 11.41 -7.07 3.87
C LEU A 293 12.17 -5.74 3.85
N LEU A 294 12.04 -4.93 4.89
CA LEU A 294 12.75 -3.66 4.98
C LEU A 294 14.27 -3.87 5.03
N ASN A 295 14.74 -4.93 5.68
CA ASN A 295 16.15 -5.29 5.74
C ASN A 295 16.76 -5.73 4.39
N GLN A 296 15.95 -5.94 3.35
CA GLN A 296 16.45 -6.12 1.98
C GLN A 296 16.93 -4.78 1.37
N LEU A 297 16.45 -3.65 1.86
CA LEU A 297 16.76 -2.36 1.26
C LEU A 297 18.28 -2.03 1.23
N PRO A 298 19.09 -2.32 2.26
CA PRO A 298 20.54 -2.19 2.18
C PRO A 298 21.22 -3.09 1.13
N VAL A 299 20.59 -4.24 0.80
CA VAL A 299 21.07 -5.13 -0.28
C VAL A 299 20.75 -4.53 -1.66
N TRP A 300 19.55 -3.94 -1.80
CA TRP A 300 19.11 -3.30 -3.03
C TRP A 300 19.80 -1.97 -3.28
N ALA A 301 20.03 -1.19 -2.22
CA ALA A 301 20.63 0.14 -2.21
C ALA A 301 21.66 0.23 -1.07
N PRO A 302 22.93 -0.23 -1.30
CA PRO A 302 23.98 -0.19 -0.27
C PRO A 302 24.34 1.22 0.19
N ASP A 303 24.24 2.21 -0.71
CA ASP A 303 24.48 3.62 -0.38
C ASP A 303 23.33 4.20 0.47
N ALA A 304 23.70 4.74 1.63
CA ALA A 304 22.74 5.38 2.56
C ALA A 304 22.07 6.61 1.94
N ALA A 305 22.75 7.35 1.06
CA ALA A 305 22.16 8.51 0.37
C ALA A 305 21.07 8.06 -0.62
N ILE A 306 21.20 6.90 -1.25
CA ILE A 306 20.16 6.33 -2.11
C ILE A 306 18.96 5.89 -1.25
N ARG A 307 19.19 5.26 -0.09
CA ARG A 307 18.11 4.89 0.83
C ARG A 307 17.37 6.11 1.36
N GLN A 308 18.08 7.22 1.64
CA GLN A 308 17.47 8.50 1.99
C GLN A 308 16.52 8.99 0.87
N LYS A 309 16.95 8.94 -0.39
CA LYS A 309 16.08 9.29 -1.54
C LYS A 309 14.83 8.41 -1.59
N ILE A 310 15.00 7.09 -1.51
CA ILE A 310 13.91 6.10 -1.64
C ILE A 310 12.88 6.24 -0.51
N LEU A 311 13.35 6.44 0.72
CA LEU A 311 12.50 6.46 1.91
C LEU A 311 11.97 7.86 2.28
N VAL A 312 12.65 8.93 1.87
CA VAL A 312 12.31 10.28 2.37
C VAL A 312 12.09 11.28 1.24
N ASP A 313 13.09 11.50 0.38
CA ASP A 313 13.07 12.63 -0.54
C ASP A 313 12.08 12.43 -1.69
N ASN A 314 12.05 11.23 -2.26
CA ASN A 314 11.13 10.88 -3.34
C ASN A 314 9.68 10.84 -2.84
N PRO A 315 9.35 10.19 -1.70
CA PRO A 315 8.04 10.29 -1.09
C PRO A 315 7.60 11.73 -0.79
N ALA A 316 8.50 12.56 -0.25
CA ALA A 316 8.19 13.96 0.03
C ALA A 316 7.79 14.73 -1.23
N ARG A 317 8.55 14.54 -2.31
CA ARG A 317 8.27 15.17 -3.62
C ARG A 317 7.01 14.64 -4.28
N LEU A 318 6.81 13.32 -4.25
CA LEU A 318 5.68 12.68 -4.95
C LEU A 318 4.35 12.91 -4.26
N TYR A 319 4.33 12.88 -2.94
CA TYR A 319 3.09 12.95 -2.14
C TYR A 319 2.91 14.30 -1.41
N GLY A 320 3.86 15.23 -1.49
CA GLY A 320 3.75 16.55 -0.89
C GLY A 320 3.75 16.51 0.65
N PHE A 321 4.73 15.81 1.24
CA PHE A 321 4.95 15.84 2.69
C PHE A 321 5.76 17.08 3.13
#